data_d211f898e3287b6924babb510b8d5799
#
_entry.id   d211f898e3287b6924babb510b8d5799
#
_cell.length_a   1.000
_cell.length_b   1.000
_cell.length_c   1.000
_cell.angle_alpha   90.00
_cell.angle_beta   90.00
_cell.angle_gamma   90.00
#
_symmetry.space_group_name_H-M   'P 1'
#
loop_
_entity.id
_entity.type
_entity.pdbx_description
1 polymer ?
#
loop_
_entity_poly.entity_id
_entity_poly.type
_entity_poly.pdbx_seq_one_letter_code
_entity_poly.pdbx_strand_id
1 'polypeptide(L)'
;PERLVLGGEMRNMTLLFCDIRGFTTISEQFKTNPTGLTKLINRFLTPMTDMILDRRGTIDKYMGDCIMAFWNAPLDDGAHAAHGLESALAMFNALDSLNESLKRDADNENRTHHPINVGIGLNTGECCVGNMGSDKRFDYSVLGDAVNLAARLEGQSKNYGVGVVIGEETRKAAPDFASLELDLIAVKGKTEPVLIYGLRGDAKEKSTPDFQALEEKHEAMIT
;
A
#
# COMPACT_ATOMS: atom_id res chain seq x y z
N PRO A 1 33.39 5.77 -13.86
CA PRO A 1 32.06 5.87 -13.31
C PRO A 1 31.23 6.77 -14.23
N GLU A 2 30.33 6.17 -14.98
CA GLU A 2 29.35 6.93 -15.76
C GLU A 2 28.59 7.82 -14.76
N ARG A 3 28.51 9.13 -15.04
CA ARG A 3 27.73 10.05 -14.24
C ARG A 3 26.27 9.61 -14.34
N LEU A 4 25.66 9.24 -13.21
CA LEU A 4 24.20 9.09 -13.12
C LEU A 4 23.57 10.40 -13.62
N VAL A 5 22.81 10.30 -14.72
CA VAL A 5 22.17 11.46 -15.35
C VAL A 5 20.80 11.66 -14.71
N LEU A 6 20.50 12.90 -14.31
CA LEU A 6 19.14 13.29 -13.95
C LEU A 6 18.26 13.12 -15.19
N GLY A 7 17.10 12.52 -15.03
CA GLY A 7 16.14 12.28 -16.11
C GLY A 7 15.06 11.31 -15.70
N GLY A 8 13.97 11.32 -16.43
CA GLY A 8 12.84 10.44 -16.20
C GLY A 8 12.18 10.02 -17.49
N GLU A 9 11.37 8.99 -17.41
CA GLU A 9 10.54 8.48 -18.49
C GLU A 9 9.09 8.34 -18.02
N MET A 10 8.15 8.40 -18.95
CA MET A 10 6.74 8.14 -18.68
C MET A 10 6.48 6.64 -18.73
N ARG A 11 5.90 6.10 -17.65
CA ARG A 11 5.50 4.69 -17.57
C ARG A 11 4.13 4.56 -16.91
N ASN A 12 3.38 3.57 -17.36
CA ASN A 12 2.18 3.15 -16.64
C ASN A 12 2.61 2.24 -15.48
N MET A 13 2.34 2.66 -14.25
CA MET A 13 2.88 2.05 -13.04
C MET A 13 1.78 1.78 -12.01
N THR A 14 2.03 0.82 -11.13
CA THR A 14 1.22 0.65 -9.93
C THR A 14 1.98 1.19 -8.72
N LEU A 15 1.30 2.01 -7.93
CA LEU A 15 1.82 2.71 -6.76
C LEU A 15 1.14 2.16 -5.51
N LEU A 16 1.89 2.02 -4.42
CA LEU A 16 1.38 1.61 -3.12
C LEU A 16 1.82 2.60 -2.05
N PHE A 17 0.87 2.97 -1.20
CA PHE A 17 1.13 3.60 0.10
C PHE A 17 0.58 2.69 1.20
N CYS A 18 1.39 2.46 2.22
CA CYS A 18 1.00 1.71 3.42
C CYS A 18 1.40 2.50 4.66
N ASP A 19 0.47 2.73 5.57
CA ASP A 19 0.70 3.51 6.78
C ASP A 19 0.12 2.82 8.02
N ILE A 20 0.77 2.98 9.18
CA ILE A 20 0.29 2.41 10.46
C ILE A 20 -0.86 3.25 10.98
N ARG A 21 -1.99 2.62 11.23
CA ARG A 21 -3.15 3.28 11.81
C ARG A 21 -2.90 3.72 13.25
N GLY A 22 -3.07 5.02 13.50
CA GLY A 22 -2.92 5.58 14.84
C GLY A 22 -1.48 5.62 15.35
N PHE A 23 -0.49 5.63 14.46
CA PHE A 23 0.93 5.64 14.81
C PHE A 23 1.31 6.74 15.80
N THR A 24 0.70 7.93 15.70
CA THR A 24 0.92 9.02 16.67
C THR A 24 0.67 8.57 18.11
N THR A 25 -0.42 7.85 18.37
CA THR A 25 -0.74 7.31 19.69
C THR A 25 0.26 6.23 20.12
N ILE A 26 0.71 5.40 19.18
CA ILE A 26 1.72 4.37 19.46
C ILE A 26 3.06 5.05 19.81
N SER A 27 3.50 6.02 19.01
CA SER A 27 4.77 6.73 19.22
C SER A 27 4.81 7.51 20.53
N GLU A 28 3.67 8.03 21.00
CA GLU A 28 3.55 8.71 22.28
C GLU A 28 3.92 7.83 23.47
N GLN A 29 3.67 6.52 23.39
CA GLN A 29 4.06 5.56 24.44
C GLN A 29 5.58 5.39 24.56
N PHE A 30 6.31 5.76 23.51
CA PHE A 30 7.77 5.65 23.43
C PHE A 30 8.52 6.98 23.71
N LYS A 31 7.84 8.04 24.18
CA LYS A 31 8.47 9.35 24.42
C LYS A 31 9.74 9.27 25.30
N THR A 32 9.78 8.33 26.22
CA THR A 32 10.93 8.10 27.10
C THR A 32 11.85 6.96 26.62
N ASN A 33 11.50 6.29 25.51
CA ASN A 33 12.24 5.16 24.97
C ASN A 33 12.37 5.24 23.44
N PRO A 34 13.15 6.17 22.88
CA PRO A 34 13.30 6.34 21.43
C PRO A 34 13.89 5.11 20.75
N THR A 35 14.77 4.37 21.43
CA THR A 35 15.32 3.10 20.90
C THR A 35 14.23 2.04 20.73
N GLY A 36 13.27 1.98 21.65
CA GLY A 36 12.11 1.07 21.55
C GLY A 36 11.24 1.41 20.34
N LEU A 37 11.00 2.70 20.08
CA LEU A 37 10.25 3.15 18.91
C LEU A 37 10.94 2.75 17.60
N THR A 38 12.24 3.02 17.47
CA THR A 38 13.01 2.65 16.29
C THR A 38 13.01 1.15 16.06
N LYS A 39 13.13 0.35 17.14
CA LYS A 39 13.05 -1.12 17.05
C LYS A 39 11.68 -1.59 16.57
N LEU A 40 10.59 -0.97 17.04
CA LEU A 40 9.24 -1.29 16.60
C LEU A 40 9.04 -0.99 15.12
N ILE A 41 9.44 0.22 14.68
CA ILE A 41 9.36 0.62 13.27
C ILE A 41 10.16 -0.35 12.39
N ASN A 42 11.39 -0.69 12.75
CA ASN A 42 12.21 -1.61 11.97
C ASN A 42 11.61 -3.03 11.90
N ARG A 43 11.00 -3.50 13.00
CA ARG A 43 10.27 -4.79 13.02
C ARG A 43 9.03 -4.77 12.12
N PHE A 44 8.41 -3.64 11.93
CA PHE A 44 7.30 -3.46 11.00
C PHE A 44 7.80 -3.35 9.55
N LEU A 45 8.74 -2.44 9.28
CA LEU A 45 9.21 -2.17 7.91
C LEU A 45 9.83 -3.39 7.24
N THR A 46 10.59 -4.21 7.99
CA THR A 46 11.32 -5.36 7.41
C THR A 46 10.37 -6.36 6.72
N PRO A 47 9.41 -7.00 7.39
CA PRO A 47 8.53 -7.97 6.73
C PRO A 47 7.63 -7.33 5.66
N MET A 48 7.22 -6.07 5.81
CA MET A 48 6.45 -5.37 4.78
C MET A 48 7.27 -5.17 3.51
N THR A 49 8.53 -4.77 3.68
CA THR A 49 9.49 -4.60 2.57
C THR A 49 9.74 -5.92 1.85
N ASP A 50 9.94 -7.01 2.58
CA ASP A 50 10.15 -8.34 2.00
C ASP A 50 8.97 -8.73 1.10
N MET A 51 7.72 -8.50 1.55
CA MET A 51 6.52 -8.82 0.75
C MET A 51 6.45 -8.03 -0.56
N ILE A 52 6.94 -6.79 -0.56
CA ILE A 52 6.99 -5.94 -1.75
C ILE A 52 8.11 -6.39 -2.71
N LEU A 53 9.32 -6.60 -2.19
CA LEU A 53 10.49 -6.98 -3.00
C LEU A 53 10.34 -8.37 -3.62
N ASP A 54 9.80 -9.34 -2.88
CA ASP A 54 9.54 -10.70 -3.35
C ASP A 54 8.56 -10.74 -4.54
N ARG A 55 7.77 -9.67 -4.72
CA ARG A 55 6.79 -9.51 -5.81
C ARG A 55 7.18 -8.41 -6.80
N ARG A 56 8.48 -8.25 -7.03
CA ARG A 56 9.06 -7.34 -8.04
C ARG A 56 8.79 -5.84 -7.78
N GLY A 57 8.35 -5.47 -6.59
CA GLY A 57 8.17 -4.08 -6.20
C GLY A 57 9.50 -3.37 -5.95
N THR A 58 9.50 -2.07 -6.11
CA THR A 58 10.59 -1.17 -5.77
C THR A 58 10.15 -0.28 -4.63
N ILE A 59 10.92 -0.22 -3.55
CA ILE A 59 10.70 0.74 -2.48
C ILE A 59 11.22 2.11 -2.94
N ASP A 60 10.34 3.11 -2.96
CA ASP A 60 10.74 4.49 -3.18
C ASP A 60 11.41 5.05 -1.92
N LYS A 61 10.63 5.11 -0.86
CA LYS A 61 11.10 5.64 0.44
C LYS A 61 10.23 5.20 1.60
N TYR A 62 10.79 5.37 2.79
CA TYR A 62 10.03 5.35 4.04
C TYR A 62 9.83 6.78 4.54
N MET A 63 8.63 7.11 4.97
CA MET A 63 8.26 8.41 5.55
C MET A 63 7.73 8.17 6.96
N GLY A 64 8.65 7.99 7.91
CA GLY A 64 8.30 7.52 9.26
C GLY A 64 7.83 6.07 9.23
N ASP A 65 6.57 5.83 9.51
CA ASP A 65 5.89 4.54 9.47
C ASP A 65 5.21 4.25 8.12
N CYS A 66 5.21 5.22 7.20
CA CYS A 66 4.64 5.06 5.87
C CYS A 66 5.66 4.47 4.90
N ILE A 67 5.23 3.49 4.11
CA ILE A 67 5.98 2.88 3.00
C ILE A 67 5.39 3.39 1.69
N MET A 68 6.23 3.91 0.81
CA MET A 68 5.92 4.19 -0.58
C MET A 68 6.67 3.21 -1.48
N ALA A 69 5.94 2.53 -2.35
CA ALA A 69 6.49 1.56 -3.27
C ALA A 69 5.81 1.62 -4.63
N PHE A 70 6.44 1.06 -5.66
CA PHE A 70 5.90 0.99 -7.01
C PHE A 70 6.37 -0.23 -7.78
N TRP A 71 5.68 -0.55 -8.88
CA TRP A 71 5.95 -1.64 -9.81
C TRP A 71 6.02 -1.14 -11.24
N ASN A 72 6.67 -1.90 -12.12
CA ASN A 72 6.97 -1.62 -13.53
C ASN A 72 8.09 -0.58 -13.73
N ALA A 73 8.99 -0.45 -12.76
CA ALA A 73 10.23 0.30 -12.87
C ALA A 73 11.21 -0.16 -11.76
N PRO A 74 12.52 -0.14 -11.96
CA PRO A 74 13.22 0.18 -13.21
C PRO A 74 13.08 -0.93 -14.27
N LEU A 75 12.67 -2.14 -13.87
CA LEU A 75 12.48 -3.29 -14.76
C LEU A 75 11.02 -3.36 -15.23
N ASP A 76 10.83 -3.75 -16.49
CA ASP A 76 9.50 -3.96 -17.04
C ASP A 76 8.78 -5.10 -16.32
N ASP A 77 7.52 -4.85 -16.02
CA ASP A 77 6.63 -5.79 -15.35
C ASP A 77 5.21 -5.68 -15.91
N GLY A 78 4.86 -6.53 -16.87
CA GLY A 78 3.55 -6.55 -17.49
C GLY A 78 2.40 -6.94 -16.54
N ALA A 79 2.71 -7.50 -15.36
CA ALA A 79 1.74 -7.88 -14.33
C ALA A 79 1.80 -6.97 -13.09
N HIS A 80 2.34 -5.76 -13.23
CA HIS A 80 2.62 -4.85 -12.11
C HIS A 80 1.42 -4.59 -11.17
N ALA A 81 0.20 -4.51 -11.70
CA ALA A 81 -0.99 -4.32 -10.88
C ALA A 81 -1.30 -5.57 -10.03
N ALA A 82 -1.21 -6.76 -10.63
CA ALA A 82 -1.39 -8.02 -9.91
C ALA A 82 -0.34 -8.19 -8.81
N HIS A 83 0.95 -7.97 -9.11
CA HIS A 83 2.03 -8.05 -8.13
C HIS A 83 1.85 -7.03 -6.98
N GLY A 84 1.36 -5.83 -7.28
CA GLY A 84 1.01 -4.85 -6.25
C GLY A 84 -0.10 -5.33 -5.31
N LEU A 85 -1.17 -5.90 -5.87
CA LEU A 85 -2.29 -6.46 -5.09
C LEU A 85 -1.87 -7.69 -4.26
N GLU A 86 -1.09 -8.60 -4.85
CA GLU A 86 -0.52 -9.75 -4.13
C GLU A 86 0.38 -9.30 -2.98
N SER A 87 1.17 -8.24 -3.18
CA SER A 87 2.01 -7.67 -2.11
C SER A 87 1.15 -7.15 -0.97
N ALA A 88 0.07 -6.40 -1.26
CA ALA A 88 -0.82 -5.90 -0.24
C ALA A 88 -1.47 -7.02 0.58
N LEU A 89 -1.95 -8.09 -0.08
CA LEU A 89 -2.50 -9.26 0.62
C LEU A 89 -1.45 -9.98 1.48
N ALA A 90 -0.24 -10.16 0.95
CA ALA A 90 0.85 -10.79 1.69
C ALA A 90 1.32 -9.95 2.89
N MET A 91 1.27 -8.61 2.79
CA MET A 91 1.61 -7.71 3.89
C MET A 91 0.65 -7.90 5.08
N PHE A 92 -0.64 -8.16 4.88
CA PHE A 92 -1.57 -8.47 5.97
C PHE A 92 -1.21 -9.79 6.66
N ASN A 93 -0.89 -10.84 5.92
CA ASN A 93 -0.45 -12.12 6.50
C ASN A 93 0.85 -11.96 7.32
N ALA A 94 1.80 -11.17 6.81
CA ALA A 94 3.03 -10.86 7.53
C ALA A 94 2.78 -10.01 8.78
N LEU A 95 1.80 -9.10 8.73
CA LEU A 95 1.39 -8.26 9.85
C LEU A 95 0.76 -9.09 10.98
N ASP A 96 -0.05 -10.09 10.66
CA ASP A 96 -0.62 -11.00 11.66
C ASP A 96 0.49 -11.74 12.41
N SER A 97 1.48 -12.29 11.70
CA SER A 97 2.65 -12.95 12.28
C SER A 97 3.49 -12.00 13.14
N LEU A 98 3.64 -10.75 12.71
CA LEU A 98 4.33 -9.71 13.49
C LEU A 98 3.57 -9.40 14.78
N ASN A 99 2.25 -9.22 14.71
CA ASN A 99 1.40 -8.94 15.87
C ASN A 99 1.44 -10.07 16.92
N GLU A 100 1.43 -11.33 16.48
CA GLU A 100 1.63 -12.47 17.38
C GLU A 100 2.99 -12.45 18.08
N SER A 101 4.05 -12.09 17.35
CA SER A 101 5.40 -11.94 17.91
C SER A 101 5.47 -10.79 18.92
N LEU A 102 4.89 -9.63 18.58
CA LEU A 102 4.84 -8.46 19.47
C LEU A 102 4.02 -8.75 20.74
N LYS A 103 2.94 -9.53 20.61
CA LYS A 103 2.12 -9.96 21.75
C LYS A 103 2.93 -10.86 22.70
N ARG A 104 3.62 -11.88 22.18
CA ARG A 104 4.47 -12.75 22.99
C ARG A 104 5.55 -11.97 23.76
N ASP A 105 6.18 -10.98 23.10
CA ASP A 105 7.18 -10.14 23.76
C ASP A 105 6.56 -9.29 24.87
N ALA A 106 5.37 -8.72 24.63
CA ALA A 106 4.65 -7.94 25.60
C ALA A 106 4.24 -8.78 26.82
N ASP A 107 3.74 -10.01 26.62
CA ASP A 107 3.37 -10.95 27.68
C ASP A 107 4.59 -11.32 28.54
N ASN A 108 5.75 -11.58 27.92
CA ASN A 108 7.01 -11.88 28.62
C ASN A 108 7.52 -10.69 29.46
N GLU A 109 7.27 -9.48 29.02
CA GLU A 109 7.68 -8.23 29.67
C GLU A 109 6.60 -7.67 30.63
N ASN A 110 5.47 -8.35 30.81
CA ASN A 110 4.31 -7.91 31.61
C ASN A 110 3.83 -6.49 31.22
N ARG A 111 3.79 -6.19 29.93
CA ARG A 111 3.31 -4.91 29.38
C ARG A 111 2.10 -5.11 28.49
N THR A 112 1.28 -4.06 28.33
CA THR A 112 0.14 -4.07 27.44
C THR A 112 0.60 -4.18 25.98
N HIS A 113 -0.03 -5.07 25.22
CA HIS A 113 0.14 -5.16 23.77
C HIS A 113 -0.93 -4.33 23.05
N HIS A 114 -0.51 -3.56 22.07
CA HIS A 114 -1.38 -2.88 21.12
C HIS A 114 -1.06 -3.42 19.72
N PRO A 115 -2.00 -4.10 19.05
CA PRO A 115 -1.76 -4.63 17.71
C PRO A 115 -1.54 -3.50 16.70
N ILE A 116 -0.58 -3.71 15.81
CA ILE A 116 -0.36 -2.83 14.67
C ILE A 116 -1.43 -3.14 13.63
N ASN A 117 -2.08 -2.11 13.13
CA ASN A 117 -2.98 -2.17 11.98
C ASN A 117 -2.49 -1.21 10.92
N VAL A 118 -2.74 -1.52 9.65
CA VAL A 118 -2.34 -0.68 8.53
C VAL A 118 -3.52 -0.31 7.64
N GLY A 119 -3.37 0.80 6.92
CA GLY A 119 -4.13 1.15 5.74
C GLY A 119 -3.23 1.02 4.51
N ILE A 120 -3.77 0.50 3.42
CA ILE A 120 -3.04 0.41 2.14
C ILE A 120 -3.89 1.03 1.05
N GLY A 121 -3.27 1.89 0.23
CA GLY A 121 -3.85 2.43 -0.99
C GLY A 121 -3.02 2.04 -2.20
N LEU A 122 -3.66 1.49 -3.24
CA LEU A 122 -3.01 1.22 -4.52
C LEU A 122 -3.71 1.95 -5.66
N ASN A 123 -2.90 2.46 -6.57
CA ASN A 123 -3.41 3.05 -7.80
C ASN A 123 -2.48 2.78 -8.97
N THR A 124 -3.06 2.63 -10.15
CA THR A 124 -2.34 2.40 -11.41
C THR A 124 -2.54 3.60 -12.33
N GLY A 125 -1.48 4.02 -13.03
CA GLY A 125 -1.58 5.10 -14.01
C GLY A 125 -0.23 5.59 -14.49
N GLU A 126 -0.26 6.52 -15.45
CA GLU A 126 0.93 7.15 -16.02
C GLU A 126 1.67 7.99 -14.99
N CYS A 127 2.96 7.74 -14.87
CA CYS A 127 3.88 8.45 -13.98
C CYS A 127 5.20 8.75 -14.67
N CYS A 128 5.84 9.83 -14.26
CA CYS A 128 7.24 10.09 -14.57
C CYS A 128 8.12 9.41 -13.53
N VAL A 129 8.96 8.46 -13.93
CA VAL A 129 9.89 7.74 -13.06
C VAL A 129 11.33 7.94 -13.51
N GLY A 130 12.26 8.09 -12.57
CA GLY A 130 13.67 8.27 -12.88
C GLY A 130 14.48 8.90 -11.76
N ASN A 131 15.69 9.32 -12.07
CA ASN A 131 16.56 9.99 -11.10
C ASN A 131 16.14 11.46 -10.95
N MET A 132 15.59 11.78 -9.78
CA MET A 132 15.03 13.11 -9.48
C MET A 132 15.72 13.71 -8.26
N GLY A 133 15.98 15.01 -8.32
CA GLY A 133 16.60 15.73 -7.20
C GLY A 133 17.44 16.92 -7.65
N SER A 134 18.43 17.24 -6.87
CA SER A 134 19.40 18.32 -7.13
C SER A 134 20.74 17.74 -7.59
N ASP A 135 21.63 18.61 -8.07
CA ASP A 135 23.01 18.23 -8.43
C ASP A 135 23.82 17.59 -7.28
N LYS A 136 23.35 17.75 -6.05
CA LYS A 136 24.02 17.24 -4.85
C LYS A 136 23.38 15.99 -4.26
N ARG A 137 22.09 15.79 -4.51
CA ARG A 137 21.33 14.64 -4.00
C ARG A 137 20.18 14.34 -4.95
N PHE A 138 20.10 13.09 -5.39
CA PHE A 138 18.98 12.60 -6.19
C PHE A 138 18.62 11.19 -5.71
N ASP A 139 17.36 10.86 -5.89
CA ASP A 139 16.79 9.55 -5.60
C ASP A 139 16.11 9.03 -6.89
N TYR A 140 16.11 7.72 -7.09
CA TYR A 140 15.26 7.11 -8.10
C TYR A 140 13.84 7.08 -7.55
N SER A 141 12.96 7.88 -8.14
CA SER A 141 11.63 8.14 -7.59
C SER A 141 10.59 8.34 -8.69
N VAL A 142 9.34 8.51 -8.30
CA VAL A 142 8.19 8.62 -9.19
C VAL A 142 7.34 9.84 -8.85
N LEU A 143 6.86 10.54 -9.91
CA LEU A 143 5.96 11.69 -9.80
C LEU A 143 4.76 11.51 -10.73
N GLY A 144 3.59 11.97 -10.29
CA GLY A 144 2.38 11.98 -11.11
C GLY A 144 1.11 12.04 -10.29
N ASP A 145 -0.01 12.31 -10.96
CA ASP A 145 -1.32 12.33 -10.31
C ASP A 145 -1.72 10.95 -9.77
N ALA A 146 -1.26 9.89 -10.44
CA ALA A 146 -1.51 8.52 -9.99
C ALA A 146 -0.85 8.23 -8.62
N VAL A 147 0.33 8.81 -8.35
CA VAL A 147 1.02 8.73 -7.05
C VAL A 147 0.18 9.41 -5.95
N ASN A 148 -0.28 10.65 -6.23
CA ASN A 148 -1.10 11.40 -5.29
C ASN A 148 -2.43 10.70 -4.99
N LEU A 149 -3.01 10.04 -6.01
CA LEU A 149 -4.24 9.28 -5.81
C LEU A 149 -3.98 8.07 -4.91
N ALA A 150 -2.92 7.29 -5.13
CA ALA A 150 -2.59 6.14 -4.28
C ALA A 150 -2.46 6.53 -2.79
N ALA A 151 -1.77 7.65 -2.50
CA ALA A 151 -1.66 8.18 -1.14
C ALA A 151 -3.01 8.56 -0.52
N ARG A 152 -3.93 9.11 -1.32
CA ARG A 152 -5.28 9.45 -0.85
C ARG A 152 -6.15 8.22 -0.62
N LEU A 153 -6.00 7.19 -1.46
CA LEU A 153 -6.70 5.91 -1.30
C LEU A 153 -6.30 5.21 -0.01
N GLU A 154 -5.00 5.30 0.38
CA GLU A 154 -4.58 4.81 1.69
C GLU A 154 -5.41 5.47 2.80
N GLY A 155 -5.50 6.80 2.82
CA GLY A 155 -6.29 7.54 3.81
C GLY A 155 -7.78 7.18 3.82
N GLN A 156 -8.36 6.79 2.67
CA GLN A 156 -9.75 6.34 2.60
C GLN A 156 -9.98 4.98 3.27
N SER A 157 -8.98 4.14 3.37
CA SER A 157 -9.09 2.81 3.99
C SER A 157 -9.71 2.86 5.40
N LYS A 158 -9.42 3.91 6.15
CA LYS A 158 -10.01 4.16 7.48
C LYS A 158 -11.49 4.54 7.40
N ASN A 159 -11.86 5.39 6.44
CA ASN A 159 -13.21 5.90 6.30
C ASN A 159 -14.21 4.80 5.93
N TYR A 160 -13.78 3.87 5.06
CA TYR A 160 -14.60 2.74 4.62
C TYR A 160 -14.41 1.47 5.48
N GLY A 161 -13.55 1.50 6.50
CA GLY A 161 -13.33 0.36 7.39
C GLY A 161 -12.70 -0.85 6.69
N VAL A 162 -11.96 -0.64 5.59
CA VAL A 162 -11.28 -1.69 4.83
C VAL A 162 -9.77 -1.60 4.98
N GLY A 163 -9.07 -2.71 4.81
CA GLY A 163 -7.61 -2.76 4.88
C GLY A 163 -6.93 -2.15 3.66
N VAL A 164 -7.48 -2.42 2.47
CA VAL A 164 -6.91 -2.01 1.18
C VAL A 164 -7.96 -1.32 0.33
N VAL A 165 -7.63 -0.11 -0.14
CA VAL A 165 -8.42 0.62 -1.15
C VAL A 165 -7.63 0.69 -2.45
N ILE A 166 -8.28 0.37 -3.55
CA ILE A 166 -7.69 0.41 -4.89
C ILE A 166 -8.47 1.34 -5.82
N GLY A 167 -7.76 1.99 -6.73
CA GLY A 167 -8.35 2.80 -7.78
C GLY A 167 -8.89 1.96 -8.94
N GLU A 168 -9.77 2.56 -9.73
CA GLU A 168 -10.43 1.93 -10.88
C GLU A 168 -9.44 1.33 -11.87
N GLU A 169 -8.36 2.05 -12.21
CA GLU A 169 -7.36 1.56 -13.16
C GLU A 169 -6.59 0.33 -12.63
N THR A 170 -6.36 0.24 -11.33
CA THR A 170 -5.80 -0.97 -10.70
C THR A 170 -6.76 -2.15 -10.82
N ARG A 171 -8.06 -1.90 -10.56
CA ARG A 171 -9.11 -2.91 -10.71
C ARG A 171 -9.22 -3.44 -12.15
N LYS A 172 -9.11 -2.53 -13.15
CA LYS A 172 -9.14 -2.88 -14.58
C LYS A 172 -7.89 -3.66 -15.00
N ALA A 173 -6.71 -3.29 -14.49
CA ALA A 173 -5.45 -3.94 -14.83
C ALA A 173 -5.29 -5.34 -14.19
N ALA A 174 -6.02 -5.63 -13.09
CA ALA A 174 -6.00 -6.92 -12.41
C ALA A 174 -7.44 -7.39 -12.10
N PRO A 175 -8.24 -7.72 -13.14
CA PRO A 175 -9.67 -8.02 -12.99
C PRO A 175 -9.95 -9.33 -12.25
N ASP A 176 -8.97 -10.20 -12.10
CA ASP A 176 -9.12 -11.51 -11.46
C ASP A 176 -9.12 -11.43 -9.92
N PHE A 177 -8.77 -10.29 -9.34
CA PHE A 177 -8.79 -10.13 -7.88
C PHE A 177 -10.21 -9.84 -7.35
N ALA A 178 -10.51 -10.40 -6.18
CA ALA A 178 -11.75 -10.14 -5.47
C ALA A 178 -11.76 -8.73 -4.92
N SER A 179 -12.64 -7.86 -5.41
CA SER A 179 -12.78 -6.48 -4.94
C SER A 179 -14.24 -6.03 -5.08
N LEU A 180 -14.69 -5.20 -4.13
CA LEU A 180 -16.04 -4.63 -4.13
C LEU A 180 -15.96 -3.12 -4.30
N GLU A 181 -16.86 -2.57 -5.09
CA GLU A 181 -17.01 -1.13 -5.23
C GLU A 181 -17.32 -0.49 -3.88
N LEU A 182 -16.65 0.60 -3.55
CA LEU A 182 -16.90 1.32 -2.30
C LEU A 182 -17.67 2.61 -2.54
N ASP A 183 -17.18 3.44 -3.45
CA ASP A 183 -17.76 4.77 -3.67
C ASP A 183 -17.18 5.43 -4.93
N LEU A 184 -17.85 6.49 -5.36
CA LEU A 184 -17.40 7.43 -6.38
C LEU A 184 -16.96 8.73 -5.70
N ILE A 185 -15.66 8.91 -5.48
CA ILE A 185 -15.13 10.02 -4.67
C ILE A 185 -14.61 11.18 -5.51
N ALA A 186 -14.90 12.41 -5.06
CA ALA A 186 -14.25 13.60 -5.58
C ALA A 186 -12.83 13.70 -5.00
N VAL A 187 -11.83 13.75 -5.86
CA VAL A 187 -10.42 13.83 -5.46
C VAL A 187 -9.90 15.24 -5.77
N LYS A 188 -9.36 15.93 -4.76
CA LYS A 188 -8.78 17.27 -4.94
C LYS A 188 -7.75 17.27 -6.07
N GLY A 189 -7.95 18.12 -7.08
CA GLY A 189 -7.06 18.23 -8.24
C GLY A 189 -7.46 17.35 -9.44
N LYS A 190 -8.52 16.53 -9.33
CA LYS A 190 -9.19 15.90 -10.48
C LYS A 190 -10.51 16.59 -10.75
N THR A 191 -10.84 16.74 -12.04
CA THR A 191 -12.12 17.32 -12.50
C THR A 191 -13.25 16.30 -12.45
N GLU A 192 -12.93 15.02 -12.55
CA GLU A 192 -13.88 13.93 -12.53
C GLU A 192 -13.72 13.10 -11.25
N PRO A 193 -14.84 12.63 -10.68
CA PRO A 193 -14.79 11.72 -9.54
C PRO A 193 -14.14 10.39 -9.95
N VAL A 194 -13.57 9.69 -8.98
CA VAL A 194 -12.84 8.43 -9.16
C VAL A 194 -13.58 7.32 -8.43
N LEU A 195 -13.85 6.24 -9.16
CA LEU A 195 -14.41 5.03 -8.59
C LEU A 195 -13.35 4.27 -7.80
N ILE A 196 -13.68 3.88 -6.58
CA ILE A 196 -12.76 3.19 -5.68
C ILE A 196 -13.33 1.85 -5.21
N TYR A 197 -12.44 0.91 -4.93
CA TYR A 197 -12.80 -0.46 -4.55
C TYR A 197 -12.05 -0.89 -3.30
N GLY A 198 -12.67 -1.75 -2.50
CA GLY A 198 -12.03 -2.48 -1.42
C GLY A 198 -11.52 -3.84 -1.90
N LEU A 199 -10.22 -4.09 -1.78
CA LEU A 199 -9.64 -5.41 -2.09
C LEU A 199 -10.05 -6.40 -0.98
N ARG A 200 -10.53 -7.58 -1.38
CA ARG A 200 -10.99 -8.64 -0.48
C ARG A 200 -10.13 -9.89 -0.54
N GLY A 201 -9.53 -10.17 -1.70
CA GLY A 201 -8.70 -11.36 -1.89
C GLY A 201 -8.14 -11.49 -3.29
N ASP A 202 -7.46 -12.59 -3.52
CA ASP A 202 -6.89 -12.99 -4.80
C ASP A 202 -7.94 -13.64 -5.75
N ALA A 203 -7.48 -14.20 -6.86
CA ALA A 203 -8.32 -14.90 -7.82
C ALA A 203 -9.01 -16.15 -7.23
N LYS A 204 -8.39 -16.77 -6.23
CA LYS A 204 -8.99 -17.93 -5.55
C LYS A 204 -10.17 -17.47 -4.70
N GLU A 205 -10.01 -16.41 -3.93
CA GLU A 205 -11.11 -15.81 -3.17
C GLU A 205 -12.26 -15.39 -4.10
N LYS A 206 -11.94 -14.73 -5.22
CA LYS A 206 -12.94 -14.29 -6.21
C LYS A 206 -13.77 -15.44 -6.76
N SER A 207 -13.20 -16.63 -6.88
CA SER A 207 -13.88 -17.82 -7.40
C SER A 207 -14.74 -18.55 -6.36
N THR A 208 -14.71 -18.13 -5.09
CA THR A 208 -15.50 -18.78 -4.03
C THR A 208 -16.99 -18.46 -4.18
N PRO A 209 -17.89 -19.43 -3.90
CA PRO A 209 -19.34 -19.17 -3.90
C PRO A 209 -19.75 -18.06 -2.93
N ASP A 210 -19.06 -17.95 -1.80
CA ASP A 210 -19.33 -16.95 -0.77
C ASP A 210 -19.03 -15.54 -1.27
N PHE A 211 -17.89 -15.35 -1.95
CA PHE A 211 -17.56 -14.06 -2.55
C PHE A 211 -18.53 -13.69 -3.68
N GLN A 212 -18.85 -14.62 -4.56
CA GLN A 212 -19.80 -14.39 -5.66
C GLN A 212 -21.18 -13.97 -5.15
N ALA A 213 -21.68 -14.65 -4.12
CA ALA A 213 -22.95 -14.27 -3.48
C ALA A 213 -22.88 -12.91 -2.78
N LEU A 214 -21.72 -12.53 -2.25
CA LEU A 214 -21.48 -11.21 -1.66
C LEU A 214 -21.44 -10.13 -2.75
N GLU A 215 -20.73 -10.37 -3.86
CA GLU A 215 -20.61 -9.46 -5.00
C GLU A 215 -21.99 -9.17 -5.60
N GLU A 216 -22.81 -10.20 -5.88
CA GLU A 216 -24.18 -10.03 -6.38
C GLU A 216 -25.06 -9.17 -5.46
N LYS A 217 -25.03 -9.44 -4.15
CA LYS A 217 -25.78 -8.64 -3.17
C LYS A 217 -25.29 -7.20 -3.08
N HIS A 218 -23.99 -7.01 -3.16
CA HIS A 218 -23.37 -5.69 -3.12
C HIS A 218 -23.76 -4.86 -4.35
N GLU A 219 -23.66 -5.44 -5.54
CA GLU A 219 -24.07 -4.78 -6.79
C GLU A 219 -25.56 -4.38 -6.77
N ALA A 220 -26.42 -5.24 -6.22
CA ALA A 220 -27.84 -4.92 -6.07
C ALA A 220 -28.14 -3.79 -5.07
N MET A 221 -27.21 -3.43 -4.19
CA MET A 221 -27.38 -2.33 -3.23
C MET A 221 -26.87 -0.98 -3.74
N ILE A 222 -25.94 -0.97 -4.68
CA ILE A 222 -25.33 0.26 -5.22
C ILE A 222 -25.96 0.70 -6.55
N THR A 223 -26.83 -0.13 -7.14
CA THR A 223 -27.63 0.18 -8.35
C THR A 223 -28.95 0.86 -7.98
#